data_017a90ab038f20e50b61ed0178ff8eb7
#
_entry.id   017a90ab038f20e50b61ed0178ff8eb7
#
_cell.length_a   1.000
_cell.length_b   1.000
_cell.length_c   1.000
_cell.angle_alpha   90.00
_cell.angle_beta   90.00
_cell.angle_gamma   90.00
#
_symmetry.space_group_name_H-M   'P 1'
#
loop_
_entity.id
_entity.type
_entity.pdbx_description
1 polymer ?
#
loop_
_entity_poly.entity_id
_entity_poly.type
_entity_poly.pdbx_seq_one_letter_code
_entity_poly.pdbx_strand_id
1 'polypeptide(L)'
;MMRYSRHFLWLILACTTVLAVSCGNSPQPKAYTSELTSDDSLTIRMGQWDLTRYHSDKLGMDINYPSFLYHQELPSETSQEVFIAEDVSISVIVDSLSGMNYSAGQQMMGMGADLVDVGDNYSILTGAEDKWEYYGKVIDVDSTRVVTVMLRYFPEHAEAVEPIREWVNNFDARR
;
A
#
# COMPACT_ATOMS: atom_id res chain seq x y z
N MET A 1 -44.27 52.95 20.62
CA MET A 1 -44.45 52.68 19.15
C MET A 1 -43.12 52.97 18.47
N MET A 2 -42.26 51.94 18.27
CA MET A 2 -40.96 52.09 17.60
C MET A 2 -41.17 51.76 16.11
N ARG A 3 -40.94 52.75 15.26
CA ARG A 3 -40.93 52.60 13.81
C ARG A 3 -39.57 51.98 13.42
N TYR A 4 -39.51 50.67 13.19
CA TYR A 4 -38.34 50.04 12.56
C TYR A 4 -38.27 50.50 11.10
N SER A 5 -37.16 51.17 10.77
CA SER A 5 -36.87 51.70 9.42
C SER A 5 -36.77 50.56 8.41
N ARG A 6 -37.48 50.66 7.30
CA ARG A 6 -37.47 49.72 6.16
C ARG A 6 -36.09 49.46 5.56
N HIS A 7 -35.12 50.29 5.89
CA HIS A 7 -33.73 50.15 5.43
C HIS A 7 -32.94 49.06 6.18
N PHE A 8 -33.37 48.65 7.40
CA PHE A 8 -32.70 47.59 8.15
C PHE A 8 -33.03 46.20 7.62
N LEU A 9 -34.20 46.05 6.98
CA LEU A 9 -34.59 44.76 6.37
C LEU A 9 -33.82 44.45 5.08
N TRP A 10 -33.39 45.48 4.34
CA TRP A 10 -32.63 45.32 3.11
C TRP A 10 -31.14 44.94 3.37
N LEU A 11 -30.59 45.40 4.51
CA LEU A 11 -29.21 45.07 4.92
C LEU A 11 -29.06 43.60 5.36
N ILE A 12 -30.12 43.02 5.91
CA ILE A 12 -30.12 41.62 6.33
C ILE A 12 -30.28 40.67 5.08
N LEU A 13 -31.00 41.11 4.08
CA LEU A 13 -31.22 40.33 2.84
C LEU A 13 -29.98 40.34 1.92
N ALA A 14 -29.15 41.38 2.00
CA ALA A 14 -27.93 41.47 1.20
C ALA A 14 -26.76 40.63 1.78
N CYS A 15 -26.77 40.34 3.12
CA CYS A 15 -25.72 39.49 3.74
C CYS A 15 -25.93 38.00 3.56
N THR A 16 -27.12 37.54 3.20
CA THR A 16 -27.40 36.10 3.04
C THR A 16 -27.06 35.54 1.65
N THR A 17 -26.74 36.38 0.67
CA THR A 17 -26.43 35.93 -0.70
C THR A 17 -24.93 35.82 -0.98
N VAL A 18 -24.03 36.17 -0.07
CA VAL A 18 -22.56 36.12 -0.30
C VAL A 18 -21.88 34.87 0.30
N LEU A 19 -22.62 34.03 1.03
CA LEU A 19 -22.04 32.81 1.64
C LEU A 19 -22.20 31.53 0.78
N ALA A 20 -22.69 31.65 -0.45
CA ALA A 20 -22.93 30.48 -1.31
C ALA A 20 -21.89 30.26 -2.43
N VAL A 21 -20.79 31.02 -2.47
CA VAL A 21 -19.77 30.86 -3.52
C VAL A 21 -18.39 30.83 -2.89
N SER A 22 -18.12 29.79 -2.12
CA SER A 22 -16.75 29.37 -1.80
C SER A 22 -16.74 27.90 -1.43
N CYS A 23 -17.37 27.03 -2.24
CA CYS A 23 -16.91 25.66 -2.35
C CYS A 23 -15.82 25.69 -3.41
N GLY A 24 -14.58 25.91 -2.96
CA GLY A 24 -13.42 25.64 -3.79
C GLY A 24 -13.52 24.23 -4.33
N ASN A 25 -13.35 24.07 -5.64
CA ASN A 25 -13.10 22.79 -6.29
C ASN A 25 -11.79 22.20 -5.72
N SER A 26 -11.85 21.63 -4.53
CA SER A 26 -10.92 20.59 -4.17
C SER A 26 -11.21 19.44 -5.13
N PRO A 27 -10.22 18.90 -5.86
CA PRO A 27 -10.46 17.71 -6.64
C PRO A 27 -10.95 16.64 -5.66
N GLN A 28 -12.26 16.33 -5.72
CA GLN A 28 -12.77 15.18 -5.01
C GLN A 28 -11.98 13.97 -5.54
N PRO A 29 -11.44 13.14 -4.66
CA PRO A 29 -10.90 11.86 -5.10
C PRO A 29 -12.01 11.21 -5.92
N LYS A 30 -11.71 10.82 -7.16
CA LYS A 30 -12.66 10.13 -8.04
C LYS A 30 -13.13 8.92 -7.24
N ALA A 31 -14.40 8.94 -6.83
CA ALA A 31 -15.05 7.76 -6.28
C ALA A 31 -15.07 6.73 -7.40
N TYR A 32 -14.22 5.72 -7.28
CA TYR A 32 -14.26 4.56 -8.17
C TYR A 32 -15.51 3.77 -7.82
N THR A 33 -16.61 4.08 -8.50
CA THR A 33 -17.77 3.21 -8.58
C THR A 33 -17.40 2.07 -9.53
N SER A 34 -16.69 1.06 -9.03
CA SER A 34 -16.63 -0.21 -9.74
C SER A 34 -18.02 -0.82 -9.67
N GLU A 35 -18.63 -1.14 -10.82
CA GLU A 35 -19.76 -2.06 -10.83
C GLU A 35 -19.29 -3.37 -10.23
N LEU A 36 -19.89 -3.72 -9.09
CA LEU A 36 -19.59 -4.90 -8.29
C LEU A 36 -19.90 -6.16 -9.09
N THR A 37 -18.94 -6.70 -9.81
CA THR A 37 -19.05 -7.99 -10.49
C THR A 37 -18.42 -9.13 -9.71
N SER A 38 -17.75 -8.83 -8.59
CA SER A 38 -17.12 -9.79 -7.70
C SER A 38 -17.70 -9.68 -6.30
N ASP A 39 -18.01 -10.82 -5.68
CA ASP A 39 -18.42 -10.90 -4.27
C ASP A 39 -17.26 -10.64 -3.30
N ASP A 40 -16.02 -10.55 -3.81
CA ASP A 40 -14.83 -10.30 -3.01
C ASP A 40 -14.68 -8.80 -2.72
N SER A 41 -14.76 -8.44 -1.44
CA SER A 41 -14.65 -7.06 -0.97
C SER A 41 -13.30 -6.41 -1.28
N LEU A 42 -12.21 -7.19 -1.36
CA LEU A 42 -10.88 -6.69 -1.72
C LEU A 42 -10.82 -6.35 -3.21
N THR A 43 -11.38 -7.18 -4.10
CA THR A 43 -11.46 -6.87 -5.53
C THR A 43 -12.17 -5.54 -5.78
N ILE A 44 -13.23 -5.27 -5.03
CA ILE A 44 -13.98 -4.01 -5.09
C ILE A 44 -13.11 -2.82 -4.68
N ARG A 45 -12.37 -2.97 -3.58
CA ARG A 45 -11.50 -1.90 -3.06
C ARG A 45 -10.28 -1.65 -3.93
N MET A 46 -9.70 -2.69 -4.52
CA MET A 46 -8.57 -2.57 -5.43
C MET A 46 -8.97 -1.81 -6.69
N GLY A 47 -10.14 -2.12 -7.26
CA GLY A 47 -10.62 -1.51 -8.48
C GLY A 47 -9.56 -1.52 -9.58
N GLN A 48 -9.48 -0.44 -10.34
CA GLN A 48 -8.37 -0.17 -11.26
C GLN A 48 -7.33 0.66 -10.51
N TRP A 49 -6.16 0.09 -10.23
CA TRP A 49 -5.08 0.76 -9.49
C TRP A 49 -3.86 1.04 -10.38
N ASP A 50 -3.16 2.12 -10.04
CA ASP A 50 -1.89 2.52 -10.62
C ASP A 50 -0.75 2.30 -9.60
N LEU A 51 0.49 2.60 -9.99
CA LEU A 51 1.62 2.59 -9.08
C LEU A 51 1.87 4.00 -8.51
N THR A 52 2.02 4.10 -7.21
CA THR A 52 2.48 5.30 -6.51
C THR A 52 3.95 5.14 -6.15
N ARG A 53 4.76 6.17 -6.41
CA ARG A 53 6.17 6.18 -6.05
C ARG A 53 6.34 6.72 -4.64
N TYR A 54 7.12 6.01 -3.84
CA TYR A 54 7.56 6.40 -2.51
C TYR A 54 9.09 6.31 -2.44
N HIS A 55 9.75 7.36 -1.96
CA HIS A 55 11.18 7.33 -1.67
C HIS A 55 11.40 7.01 -0.20
N SER A 56 12.10 5.93 0.09
CA SER A 56 12.47 5.57 1.46
C SER A 56 13.92 5.95 1.73
N ASP A 57 14.13 6.97 2.55
CA ASP A 57 15.46 7.38 3.01
C ASP A 57 16.13 6.26 3.84
N LYS A 58 15.36 5.56 4.67
CA LYS A 58 15.87 4.50 5.54
C LYS A 58 16.30 3.23 4.78
N LEU A 59 15.63 2.91 3.67
CA LEU A 59 16.01 1.79 2.80
C LEU A 59 16.96 2.21 1.67
N GLY A 60 17.09 3.52 1.42
CA GLY A 60 17.91 4.08 0.35
C GLY A 60 17.43 3.70 -1.05
N MET A 61 16.10 3.58 -1.25
CA MET A 61 15.53 3.15 -2.51
C MET A 61 14.15 3.75 -2.78
N ASP A 62 13.76 3.77 -4.05
CA ASP A 62 12.40 4.09 -4.48
C ASP A 62 11.55 2.81 -4.53
N ILE A 63 10.32 2.91 -4.04
CA ILE A 63 9.34 1.84 -4.04
C ILE A 63 8.12 2.32 -4.84
N ASN A 64 7.82 1.64 -5.94
CA ASN A 64 6.58 1.87 -6.68
C ASN A 64 5.56 0.84 -6.20
N TYR A 65 4.56 1.24 -5.43
CA TYR A 65 3.59 0.35 -4.81
C TYR A 65 2.16 0.59 -5.33
N PRO A 66 1.24 -0.39 -5.22
CA PRO A 66 -0.15 -0.24 -5.64
C PRO A 66 -0.86 0.92 -4.94
N SER A 67 -1.48 1.81 -5.71
CA SER A 67 -2.04 3.09 -5.22
C SER A 67 -3.23 2.97 -4.25
N PHE A 68 -3.85 1.81 -4.15
CA PHE A 68 -4.92 1.55 -3.18
C PHE A 68 -4.41 1.22 -1.77
N LEU A 69 -3.09 0.99 -1.62
CA LEU A 69 -2.45 0.78 -0.32
C LEU A 69 -2.02 2.11 0.31
N TYR A 70 -1.94 2.14 1.63
CA TYR A 70 -1.46 3.29 2.40
C TYR A 70 -0.12 2.97 3.03
N HIS A 71 0.84 3.88 2.92
CA HIS A 71 2.12 3.74 3.63
C HIS A 71 1.88 3.83 5.14
N GLN A 72 2.37 2.84 5.88
CA GLN A 72 2.37 2.83 7.34
C GLN A 72 3.71 3.32 7.87
N GLU A 73 3.69 4.40 8.63
CA GLU A 73 4.89 4.88 9.31
C GLU A 73 5.37 3.87 10.35
N LEU A 74 6.61 3.45 10.22
CA LEU A 74 7.31 2.60 11.18
C LEU A 74 8.47 3.39 11.81
N PRO A 75 8.96 2.96 13.00
CA PRO A 75 10.15 3.53 13.61
C PRO A 75 11.32 3.60 12.63
N SER A 76 12.10 4.69 12.68
CA SER A 76 13.20 4.96 11.74
C SER A 76 14.34 3.94 11.78
N GLU A 77 14.50 3.23 12.89
CA GLU A 77 15.49 2.17 13.10
C GLU A 77 15.13 0.85 12.41
N THR A 78 13.92 0.72 11.86
CA THR A 78 13.52 -0.50 11.14
C THR A 78 14.07 -0.47 9.72
N SER A 79 14.60 -1.59 9.23
CA SER A 79 14.99 -1.77 7.82
C SER A 79 13.82 -2.23 6.94
N GLN A 80 12.64 -1.66 7.17
CA GLN A 80 11.39 -2.10 6.55
C GLN A 80 10.45 -0.94 6.25
N GLU A 81 9.77 -0.99 5.10
CA GLU A 81 8.58 -0.20 4.78
C GLU A 81 7.36 -1.10 4.66
N VAL A 82 6.20 -0.60 5.07
CA VAL A 82 4.94 -1.35 5.01
C VAL A 82 3.86 -0.50 4.36
N PHE A 83 3.12 -1.12 3.45
CA PHE A 83 1.97 -0.55 2.75
C PHE A 83 0.77 -1.45 3.00
N ILE A 84 -0.33 -0.91 3.51
CA ILE A 84 -1.47 -1.69 4.00
C ILE A 84 -2.81 -1.21 3.44
N ALA A 85 -3.74 -2.14 3.34
CA ALA A 85 -5.17 -1.88 3.22
C ALA A 85 -5.91 -3.02 3.95
N GLU A 86 -6.45 -2.76 5.14
CA GLU A 86 -7.20 -3.68 6.00
C GLU A 86 -6.64 -5.12 6.09
N ASP A 87 -6.98 -5.96 5.10
CA ASP A 87 -6.74 -7.40 5.02
C ASP A 87 -5.68 -7.79 3.99
N VAL A 88 -4.93 -6.83 3.50
CA VAL A 88 -3.77 -7.03 2.63
C VAL A 88 -2.64 -6.10 3.02
N SER A 89 -1.41 -6.58 3.00
CA SER A 89 -0.23 -5.76 3.22
C SER A 89 0.94 -6.16 2.32
N ILE A 90 1.76 -5.18 1.97
CA ILE A 90 3.05 -5.38 1.32
C ILE A 90 4.13 -4.84 2.24
N SER A 91 5.15 -5.65 2.50
CA SER A 91 6.36 -5.25 3.21
C SER A 91 7.55 -5.27 2.27
N VAL A 92 8.38 -4.23 2.30
CA VAL A 92 9.68 -4.18 1.64
C VAL A 92 10.73 -4.11 2.73
N ILE A 93 11.59 -5.12 2.81
CA ILE A 93 12.59 -5.29 3.85
C ILE A 93 13.97 -5.31 3.19
N VAL A 94 14.92 -4.57 3.74
CA VAL A 94 16.31 -4.59 3.31
C VAL A 94 17.18 -5.16 4.41
N ASP A 95 17.76 -6.32 4.16
CA ASP A 95 18.67 -7.00 5.07
C ASP A 95 20.13 -6.80 4.64
N SER A 96 20.97 -6.49 5.62
CA SER A 96 22.43 -6.52 5.44
C SER A 96 22.97 -7.87 5.88
N LEU A 97 23.63 -8.58 4.99
CA LEU A 97 24.25 -9.89 5.26
C LEU A 97 25.58 -9.76 6.02
N SER A 98 25.89 -8.60 6.60
CA SER A 98 27.06 -8.41 7.44
C SER A 98 26.87 -9.10 8.79
N GLY A 99 27.47 -10.28 8.96
CA GLY A 99 27.43 -11.05 10.20
C GLY A 99 26.57 -12.32 10.10
N MET A 100 26.15 -12.85 11.27
CA MET A 100 25.33 -14.07 11.37
C MET A 100 23.81 -13.77 11.32
N ASN A 101 23.41 -12.65 10.73
CA ASN A 101 22.00 -12.30 10.62
C ASN A 101 21.38 -13.02 9.42
N TYR A 102 20.29 -13.71 9.66
CA TYR A 102 19.48 -14.31 8.60
C TYR A 102 18.64 -13.22 7.94
N SER A 103 18.57 -13.25 6.61
CA SER A 103 17.63 -12.40 5.88
C SER A 103 16.17 -12.77 6.20
N ALA A 104 15.23 -11.85 5.95
CA ALA A 104 13.80 -12.13 6.12
C ALA A 104 13.38 -13.41 5.35
N GLY A 105 13.89 -13.61 4.13
CA GLY A 105 13.63 -14.82 3.35
C GLY A 105 14.15 -16.10 4.02
N GLN A 106 15.35 -16.08 4.59
CA GLN A 106 15.89 -17.22 5.34
C GLN A 106 15.08 -17.53 6.60
N GLN A 107 14.57 -16.49 7.28
CA GLN A 107 13.67 -16.67 8.41
C GLN A 107 12.34 -17.31 7.98
N MET A 108 11.76 -16.87 6.86
CA MET A 108 10.54 -17.47 6.28
C MET A 108 10.75 -18.97 5.98
N MET A 109 11.87 -19.34 5.37
CA MET A 109 12.20 -20.75 5.14
C MET A 109 12.35 -21.55 6.44
N GLY A 110 12.94 -20.96 7.47
CA GLY A 110 13.04 -21.54 8.80
C GLY A 110 11.68 -21.75 9.49
N MET A 111 10.67 -20.97 9.13
CA MET A 111 9.29 -21.09 9.59
C MET A 111 8.42 -22.03 8.73
N GLY A 112 9.00 -22.68 7.72
CA GLY A 112 8.32 -23.66 6.88
C GLY A 112 7.71 -23.08 5.61
N ALA A 113 8.25 -21.97 5.09
CA ALA A 113 7.86 -21.48 3.77
C ALA A 113 8.23 -22.47 2.67
N ASP A 114 7.33 -22.62 1.70
CA ASP A 114 7.56 -23.39 0.49
C ASP A 114 8.31 -22.53 -0.55
N LEU A 115 9.36 -23.10 -1.14
CA LEU A 115 10.09 -22.51 -2.25
C LEU A 115 9.38 -22.84 -3.55
N VAL A 116 8.83 -21.83 -4.23
CA VAL A 116 8.01 -22.01 -5.44
C VAL A 116 8.82 -21.84 -6.71
N ASP A 117 9.74 -20.88 -6.73
CA ASP A 117 10.58 -20.57 -7.89
C ASP A 117 11.94 -20.05 -7.48
N VAL A 118 12.96 -20.28 -8.30
CA VAL A 118 14.35 -19.84 -8.07
C VAL A 118 14.96 -19.36 -9.37
N GLY A 119 15.36 -18.10 -9.40
CA GLY A 119 16.15 -17.51 -10.48
C GLY A 119 17.60 -17.31 -10.11
N ASP A 120 18.36 -16.65 -10.98
CA ASP A 120 19.81 -16.42 -10.77
C ASP A 120 20.09 -15.56 -9.53
N ASN A 121 19.20 -14.64 -9.19
CA ASN A 121 19.38 -13.71 -8.07
C ASN A 121 18.08 -13.49 -7.28
N TYR A 122 17.12 -14.38 -7.37
CA TYR A 122 15.90 -14.30 -6.58
C TYR A 122 15.36 -15.68 -6.22
N SER A 123 14.51 -15.68 -5.20
CA SER A 123 13.69 -16.83 -4.82
C SER A 123 12.27 -16.35 -4.54
N ILE A 124 11.28 -17.16 -4.90
CA ILE A 124 9.87 -16.95 -4.58
C ILE A 124 9.47 -17.94 -3.49
N LEU A 125 8.88 -17.42 -2.43
CA LEU A 125 8.45 -18.17 -1.25
C LEU A 125 6.94 -17.99 -1.02
N THR A 126 6.28 -19.05 -0.60
CA THR A 126 4.89 -19.00 -0.15
C THR A 126 4.74 -19.71 1.19
N GLY A 127 3.68 -19.41 1.91
CA GLY A 127 3.37 -20.09 3.14
C GLY A 127 2.18 -19.46 3.85
N ALA A 128 1.92 -19.96 5.05
CA ALA A 128 0.87 -19.45 5.91
C ALA A 128 1.39 -19.28 7.34
N GLU A 129 0.91 -18.25 8.02
CA GLU A 129 1.17 -17.98 9.42
C GLU A 129 -0.13 -17.52 10.09
N ASP A 130 -0.61 -18.28 11.05
CA ASP A 130 -1.94 -18.10 11.68
C ASP A 130 -3.07 -18.07 10.64
N LYS A 131 -3.72 -16.90 10.49
CA LYS A 131 -4.81 -16.67 9.54
C LYS A 131 -4.37 -16.01 8.23
N TRP A 132 -3.05 -15.73 8.08
CA TRP A 132 -2.50 -15.06 6.92
C TRP A 132 -1.81 -16.04 6.00
N GLU A 133 -2.01 -15.88 4.70
CA GLU A 133 -1.13 -16.40 3.68
C GLU A 133 -0.14 -15.33 3.26
N TYR A 134 1.03 -15.75 2.79
CA TYR A 134 2.02 -14.86 2.25
C TYR A 134 2.62 -15.36 0.94
N TYR A 135 3.05 -14.41 0.13
CA TYR A 135 3.76 -14.61 -1.11
C TYR A 135 4.93 -13.62 -1.13
N GLY A 136 6.15 -14.12 -1.18
CA GLY A 136 7.35 -13.30 -1.04
C GLY A 136 8.36 -13.52 -2.14
N LYS A 137 9.04 -12.44 -2.56
CA LYS A 137 10.20 -12.46 -3.43
C LYS A 137 11.40 -11.98 -2.66
N VAL A 138 12.43 -12.82 -2.57
CA VAL A 138 13.74 -12.52 -1.99
C VAL A 138 14.69 -12.24 -3.13
N ILE A 139 15.36 -11.10 -3.13
CA ILE A 139 16.24 -10.63 -4.21
C ILE A 139 17.63 -10.39 -3.66
N ASP A 140 18.62 -11.12 -4.15
CA ASP A 140 20.02 -10.85 -3.90
C ASP A 140 20.47 -9.67 -4.76
N VAL A 141 20.62 -8.50 -4.14
CA VAL A 141 21.05 -7.27 -4.83
C VAL A 141 22.55 -7.29 -5.07
N ASP A 142 23.29 -7.67 -4.03
CA ASP A 142 24.75 -7.86 -4.04
C ASP A 142 25.17 -8.84 -2.92
N SER A 143 26.48 -9.04 -2.71
CA SER A 143 27.01 -9.97 -1.71
C SER A 143 26.70 -9.60 -0.25
N THR A 144 26.16 -8.41 0.00
CA THR A 144 25.92 -7.86 1.34
C THR A 144 24.49 -7.43 1.58
N ARG A 145 23.68 -7.31 0.52
CA ARG A 145 22.35 -6.75 0.60
C ARG A 145 21.31 -7.65 -0.08
N VAL A 146 20.30 -7.99 0.68
CA VAL A 146 19.10 -8.73 0.22
C VAL A 146 17.87 -7.87 0.42
N VAL A 147 17.00 -7.84 -0.58
CA VAL A 147 15.69 -7.18 -0.50
C VAL A 147 14.61 -8.24 -0.53
N THR A 148 13.75 -8.22 0.47
CA THR A 148 12.58 -9.10 0.54
C THR A 148 11.31 -8.26 0.34
N VAL A 149 10.50 -8.61 -0.64
CA VAL A 149 9.16 -8.06 -0.84
C VAL A 149 8.16 -9.14 -0.46
N MET A 150 7.30 -8.85 0.49
CA MET A 150 6.33 -9.82 1.02
C MET A 150 4.91 -9.26 0.96
N LEU A 151 4.06 -9.94 0.24
CA LEU A 151 2.61 -9.77 0.25
C LEU A 151 2.00 -10.68 1.32
N ARG A 152 1.14 -10.14 2.19
CA ARG A 152 0.31 -10.91 3.16
C ARG A 152 -1.15 -10.60 2.91
N TYR A 153 -1.99 -11.61 2.97
CA TYR A 153 -3.43 -11.51 2.69
C TYR A 153 -4.20 -12.61 3.42
N PHE A 154 -5.52 -12.44 3.54
CA PHE A 154 -6.37 -13.51 4.02
C PHE A 154 -6.65 -14.52 2.91
N PRO A 155 -6.74 -15.84 3.23
CA PRO A 155 -6.94 -16.90 2.22
C PRO A 155 -8.17 -16.70 1.32
N GLU A 156 -9.23 -16.06 1.84
CA GLU A 156 -10.44 -15.72 1.08
C GLU A 156 -10.19 -14.76 -0.08
N HIS A 157 -9.06 -14.03 -0.05
CA HIS A 157 -8.67 -13.08 -1.09
C HIS A 157 -7.64 -13.64 -2.08
N ALA A 158 -7.37 -14.94 -2.05
CA ALA A 158 -6.31 -15.55 -2.86
C ALA A 158 -6.43 -15.26 -4.36
N GLU A 159 -7.65 -15.22 -4.90
CA GLU A 159 -7.89 -14.86 -6.32
C GLU A 159 -7.74 -13.34 -6.55
N ALA A 160 -8.24 -12.52 -5.62
CA ALA A 160 -8.19 -11.06 -5.74
C ALA A 160 -6.76 -10.51 -5.72
N VAL A 161 -5.82 -11.18 -5.04
CA VAL A 161 -4.42 -10.73 -4.92
C VAL A 161 -3.52 -11.16 -6.08
N GLU A 162 -4.01 -11.92 -7.06
CA GLU A 162 -3.19 -12.35 -8.21
C GLU A 162 -2.49 -11.19 -8.94
N PRO A 163 -3.13 -10.04 -9.22
CA PRO A 163 -2.44 -8.90 -9.82
C PRO A 163 -1.32 -8.33 -8.92
N ILE A 164 -1.45 -8.46 -7.60
CA ILE A 164 -0.42 -8.02 -6.65
C ILE A 164 0.74 -9.02 -6.63
N ARG A 165 0.48 -10.33 -6.74
CA ARG A 165 1.52 -11.35 -6.90
C ARG A 165 2.33 -11.10 -8.18
N GLU A 166 1.67 -10.74 -9.28
CA GLU A 166 2.34 -10.36 -10.52
C GLU A 166 3.23 -9.12 -10.30
N TRP A 167 2.75 -8.12 -9.55
CA TRP A 167 3.55 -6.96 -9.18
C TRP A 167 4.78 -7.39 -8.34
N VAL A 168 4.63 -8.27 -7.34
CA VAL A 168 5.75 -8.82 -6.54
C VAL A 168 6.77 -9.51 -7.44
N ASN A 169 6.32 -10.34 -8.41
CA ASN A 169 7.19 -11.03 -9.36
C ASN A 169 8.00 -10.05 -10.21
N ASN A 170 7.40 -8.92 -10.59
CA ASN A 170 8.03 -7.89 -11.42
C ASN A 170 8.79 -6.84 -10.60
N PHE A 171 8.78 -6.92 -9.28
CA PHE A 171 9.51 -5.99 -8.43
C PHE A 171 11.02 -6.09 -8.68
N ASP A 172 11.66 -4.93 -8.90
CA ASP A 172 13.10 -4.81 -9.13
C ASP A 172 13.71 -3.88 -8.08
N ALA A 173 14.59 -4.43 -7.24
CA ALA A 173 15.28 -3.72 -6.17
C ALA A 173 16.49 -2.88 -6.63
N ARG A 174 16.81 -2.88 -7.93
CA ARG A 174 17.98 -2.20 -8.52
C ARG A 174 17.65 -0.84 -9.15
N ARG A 175 16.41 -0.44 -9.10
CA ARG A 175 15.91 0.81 -9.72
C ARG A 175 15.76 1.93 -8.72
#